data_73322c0bbc1ad78b088cfd94f5f24a7c
#
_entry.id   73322c0bbc1ad78b088cfd94f5f24a7c
#
_cell.length_a   1.000
_cell.length_b   1.000
_cell.length_c   1.000
_cell.angle_alpha   90.00
_cell.angle_beta   90.00
_cell.angle_gamma   90.00
#
_symmetry.space_group_name_H-M   'P 1'
#
loop_
_entity.id
_entity.type
_entity.pdbx_description
1 polymer ?
#
loop_
_entity_poly.entity_id
_entity_poly.type
_entity_poly.pdbx_seq_one_letter_code
_entity_poly.pdbx_strand_id
1 'polypeptide(L)'
;IGADGGSKNHEARRVDFNPSLETHLKDMHRRRDSESQWIFPSPQRGKKDISSKSFRETLLLAREESGLEHIGFHDCRHHFISMSVMAGIDYMTISAWVGHKDGGILIGKVYGHLANEHRQRAAQKLVLGTMVVIDGGKEEAA
;
A
#
# COMPACT_ATOMS: atom_id res chain seq x y z
N ILE A 1 -3.60 16.93 4.44
CA ILE A 1 -2.67 16.86 3.30
C ILE A 1 -3.17 17.85 2.27
N GLY A 2 -2.38 18.90 2.07
CA GLY A 2 -2.76 20.17 1.50
C GLY A 2 -3.44 20.18 0.15
N ALA A 3 -4.32 21.14 0.01
CA ALA A 3 -5.23 21.32 -1.11
C ALA A 3 -4.57 21.80 -2.41
N ASP A 4 -3.32 22.20 -2.42
CA ASP A 4 -2.75 22.95 -3.56
C ASP A 4 -1.66 22.24 -4.36
N GLY A 5 -1.49 20.97 -4.21
CA GLY A 5 -0.50 20.18 -4.93
C GLY A 5 -0.98 18.78 -5.20
N GLY A 6 -2.25 18.64 -5.49
CA GLY A 6 -2.96 17.38 -5.61
C GLY A 6 -2.24 16.36 -6.47
N SER A 7 -2.53 15.10 -6.26
CA SER A 7 -2.17 14.01 -7.16
C SER A 7 -2.52 14.42 -8.59
N LYS A 8 -1.87 13.80 -9.57
CA LYS A 8 -2.09 14.05 -11.01
C LYS A 8 -3.58 14.13 -11.43
N ASN A 9 -4.47 13.66 -10.55
CA ASN A 9 -5.92 13.61 -10.74
C ASN A 9 -6.69 14.57 -9.82
N HIS A 10 -6.04 15.48 -9.09
CA HIS A 10 -6.65 16.44 -8.14
C HIS A 10 -7.55 15.81 -7.05
N GLU A 11 -7.43 14.50 -6.81
CA GLU A 11 -8.21 13.79 -5.79
C GLU A 11 -7.36 13.52 -4.54
N ALA A 12 -7.91 13.89 -3.38
CA ALA A 12 -7.34 13.51 -2.10
C ALA A 12 -7.47 11.99 -1.90
N ARG A 13 -6.40 11.37 -1.39
CA ARG A 13 -6.40 9.94 -1.02
C ARG A 13 -6.21 9.78 0.46
N ARG A 14 -6.93 8.83 1.03
CA ARG A 14 -6.68 8.34 2.36
C ARG A 14 -5.86 7.06 2.28
N VAL A 15 -4.80 7.03 3.04
CA VAL A 15 -3.95 5.83 3.19
C VAL A 15 -3.91 5.51 4.67
N ASP A 16 -4.30 4.29 5.03
CA ASP A 16 -4.27 3.84 6.42
C ASP A 16 -2.83 3.49 6.81
N PHE A 17 -2.50 3.74 8.09
CA PHE A 17 -1.16 3.51 8.58
C PHE A 17 -1.02 2.10 9.15
N ASN A 18 0.03 1.41 8.77
CA ASN A 18 0.48 0.26 9.54
C ASN A 18 1.22 0.73 10.81
N PRO A 19 1.36 -0.11 11.85
CA PRO A 19 1.97 0.29 13.11
C PRO A 19 3.40 0.85 12.98
N SER A 20 4.18 0.34 12.03
CA SER A 20 5.55 0.80 11.76
C SER A 20 5.56 2.22 11.20
N LEU A 21 4.73 2.48 10.19
CA LEU A 21 4.59 3.82 9.59
C LEU A 21 4.03 4.82 10.60
N GLU A 22 3.05 4.43 11.40
CA GLU A 22 2.47 5.26 12.45
C GLU A 22 3.54 5.69 13.46
N THR A 23 4.36 4.77 13.93
CA THR A 23 5.45 5.04 14.86
C THR A 23 6.45 6.02 14.26
N HIS A 24 6.84 5.80 13.00
CA HIS A 24 7.78 6.69 12.30
C HIS A 24 7.22 8.10 12.11
N LEU A 25 5.96 8.23 11.69
CA LEU A 25 5.32 9.52 11.51
C LEU A 25 5.12 10.27 12.83
N LYS A 26 4.81 9.57 13.93
CA LYS A 26 4.75 10.16 15.27
C LYS A 26 6.11 10.70 15.72
N ASP A 27 7.18 9.98 15.43
CA ASP A 27 8.54 10.42 15.74
C ASP A 27 8.94 11.64 14.90
N MET A 28 8.66 11.62 13.62
CA MET A 28 8.85 12.79 12.74
C MET A 28 8.06 14.01 13.25
N HIS A 29 6.81 13.81 13.66
CA HIS A 29 5.97 14.86 14.20
C HIS A 29 6.57 15.48 15.48
N ARG A 30 7.16 14.66 16.36
CA ARG A 30 7.83 15.16 17.59
C ARG A 30 9.09 15.97 17.30
N ARG A 31 9.83 15.58 16.26
CA ARG A 31 11.10 16.22 15.89
C ARG A 31 10.96 17.39 14.91
N ARG A 32 9.76 17.63 14.39
CA ARG A 32 9.51 18.74 13.46
C ARG A 32 9.60 20.08 14.14
N ASP A 33 9.87 21.11 13.37
CA ASP A 33 9.68 22.49 13.78
C ASP A 33 8.19 22.71 14.10
N SER A 34 7.89 23.16 15.33
CA SER A 34 6.53 23.41 15.80
C SER A 34 5.78 24.48 15.00
N GLU A 35 6.53 25.40 14.37
CA GLU A 35 6.00 26.47 13.52
C GLU A 35 5.48 25.96 12.16
N SER A 36 5.92 24.78 11.71
CA SER A 36 5.50 24.23 10.42
C SER A 36 4.23 23.39 10.53
N GLN A 37 3.26 23.65 9.65
CA GLN A 37 2.07 22.81 9.48
C GLN A 37 2.32 21.54 8.60
N TRP A 38 3.50 21.45 7.97
CA TRP A 38 3.83 20.39 7.03
C TRP A 38 4.61 19.27 7.69
N ILE A 39 4.33 18.02 7.31
CA ILE A 39 5.16 16.86 7.68
C ILE A 39 6.51 16.93 6.99
N PHE A 40 6.53 17.43 5.76
CA PHE A 40 7.72 17.63 4.95
C PHE A 40 7.82 19.11 4.56
N PRO A 41 8.32 19.97 5.44
CA PRO A 41 8.53 21.37 5.11
C PRO A 41 9.63 21.52 4.07
N SER A 42 9.56 22.60 3.29
CA SER A 42 10.63 22.93 2.33
C SER A 42 11.92 23.33 3.07
N PRO A 43 13.08 22.83 2.66
CA PRO A 43 14.36 23.19 3.28
C PRO A 43 14.80 24.63 2.99
N GLN A 44 14.11 25.36 2.13
CA GLN A 44 14.44 26.74 1.78
C GLN A 44 14.15 27.67 2.97
N ARG A 45 15.21 27.99 3.73
CA ARG A 45 15.16 28.94 4.84
C ARG A 45 14.77 30.34 4.35
N GLY A 46 13.87 31.00 5.09
CA GLY A 46 13.48 32.39 4.83
C GLY A 46 12.29 32.58 3.91
N LYS A 47 11.65 31.54 3.43
CA LYS A 47 10.37 31.58 2.70
C LYS A 47 9.22 31.14 3.62
N LYS A 48 7.99 31.53 3.24
CA LYS A 48 6.75 31.08 3.89
C LYS A 48 6.78 29.58 4.16
N ASP A 49 6.15 29.14 5.24
CA ASP A 49 5.99 27.72 5.55
C ASP A 49 5.25 27.01 4.39
N ILE A 50 6.01 26.34 3.55
CA ILE A 50 5.54 25.63 2.37
C ILE A 50 6.00 24.17 2.40
N SER A 51 5.20 23.27 1.84
CA SER A 51 5.58 21.86 1.72
C SER A 51 6.73 21.65 0.73
N SER A 52 7.55 20.65 0.99
CA SER A 52 8.52 20.17 0.00
C SER A 52 7.79 19.62 -1.25
N LYS A 53 8.24 20.07 -2.43
CA LYS A 53 7.64 19.66 -3.71
C LYS A 53 8.37 18.50 -4.38
N SER A 54 9.59 18.20 -3.95
CA SER A 54 10.42 17.16 -4.54
C SER A 54 11.29 16.51 -3.47
N PHE A 55 11.43 15.21 -3.58
CA PHE A 55 12.32 14.38 -2.74
C PHE A 55 13.44 13.76 -3.56
N ARG A 56 13.73 14.32 -4.74
CA ARG A 56 14.73 13.76 -5.66
C ARG A 56 16.11 13.69 -5.04
N GLU A 57 16.55 14.75 -4.38
CA GLU A 57 17.86 14.82 -3.71
C GLU A 57 17.96 13.79 -2.58
N THR A 58 16.90 13.67 -1.77
CA THR A 58 16.82 12.66 -0.71
C THR A 58 16.92 11.24 -1.29
N LEU A 59 16.27 10.99 -2.43
CA LEU A 59 16.37 9.69 -3.08
C LEU A 59 17.77 9.42 -3.60
N LEU A 60 18.46 10.41 -4.15
CA LEU A 60 19.85 10.26 -4.63
C LEU A 60 20.80 9.93 -3.48
N LEU A 61 20.69 10.62 -2.35
CA LEU A 61 21.46 10.31 -1.15
C LEU A 61 21.19 8.90 -0.63
N ALA A 62 19.90 8.51 -0.56
CA ALA A 62 19.51 7.17 -0.12
C ALA A 62 20.06 6.06 -1.03
N ARG A 63 20.12 6.31 -2.34
CA ARG A 63 20.75 5.39 -3.31
C ARG A 63 22.25 5.23 -3.05
N GLU A 64 22.95 6.33 -2.90
CA GLU A 64 24.38 6.36 -2.62
C GLU A 64 24.70 5.59 -1.33
N GLU A 65 23.98 5.88 -0.25
CA GLU A 65 24.18 5.23 1.04
C GLU A 65 23.84 3.73 1.04
N SER A 66 22.84 3.32 0.24
CA SER A 66 22.37 1.93 0.20
C SER A 66 23.04 1.07 -0.88
N GLY A 67 23.76 1.68 -1.82
CA GLY A 67 24.30 0.97 -3.00
C GLY A 67 23.22 0.55 -4.02
N LEU A 68 22.00 1.08 -3.91
CA LEU A 68 20.86 0.76 -4.78
C LEU A 68 20.65 1.82 -5.85
N GLU A 69 21.65 2.04 -6.70
CA GLU A 69 21.72 3.14 -7.66
C GLU A 69 20.52 3.24 -8.62
N HIS A 70 19.90 2.10 -8.94
CA HIS A 70 18.83 2.01 -9.96
C HIS A 70 17.42 2.18 -9.39
N ILE A 71 17.24 2.20 -8.07
CA ILE A 71 15.92 2.26 -7.44
C ILE A 71 15.33 3.67 -7.53
N GLY A 72 14.12 3.80 -8.10
CA GLY A 72 13.35 5.03 -8.16
C GLY A 72 12.12 5.00 -7.26
N PHE A 73 11.39 6.10 -7.20
CA PHE A 73 10.09 6.15 -6.50
C PHE A 73 9.09 5.14 -7.07
N HIS A 74 9.19 4.86 -8.37
CA HIS A 74 8.31 3.88 -9.01
C HIS A 74 8.59 2.46 -8.51
N ASP A 75 9.87 2.14 -8.31
CA ASP A 75 10.28 0.84 -7.79
C ASP A 75 9.88 0.67 -6.32
N CYS A 76 9.99 1.73 -5.51
CA CYS A 76 9.44 1.73 -4.14
C CYS A 76 7.93 1.44 -4.15
N ARG A 77 7.19 2.03 -5.10
CA ARG A 77 5.76 1.77 -5.26
C ARG A 77 5.49 0.32 -5.70
N HIS A 78 6.24 -0.22 -6.65
CA HIS A 78 6.13 -1.62 -7.08
C HIS A 78 6.43 -2.56 -5.92
N HIS A 79 7.47 -2.27 -5.14
CA HIS A 79 7.79 -3.03 -3.94
C HIS A 79 6.64 -3.02 -2.93
N PHE A 80 6.07 -1.85 -2.65
CA PHE A 80 4.92 -1.73 -1.74
C PHE A 80 3.74 -2.58 -2.21
N ILE A 81 3.39 -2.52 -3.50
CA ILE A 81 2.29 -3.32 -4.06
C ILE A 81 2.59 -4.82 -3.93
N SER A 82 3.81 -5.25 -4.29
CA SER A 82 4.23 -6.66 -4.20
C SER A 82 4.12 -7.19 -2.77
N MET A 83 4.66 -6.44 -1.80
CA MET A 83 4.60 -6.81 -0.38
C MET A 83 3.16 -6.86 0.14
N SER A 84 2.31 -5.94 -0.29
CA SER A 84 0.89 -5.91 0.08
C SER A 84 0.15 -7.14 -0.47
N VAL A 85 0.40 -7.52 -1.73
CA VAL A 85 -0.19 -8.72 -2.34
C VAL A 85 0.29 -9.99 -1.63
N MET A 86 1.58 -10.10 -1.33
CA MET A 86 2.15 -11.24 -0.60
C MET A 86 1.60 -11.33 0.84
N ALA A 87 1.32 -10.19 1.47
CA ALA A 87 0.65 -10.13 2.78
C ALA A 87 -0.83 -10.51 2.72
N GLY A 88 -1.40 -10.64 1.51
CA GLY A 88 -2.79 -11.05 1.31
C GLY A 88 -3.80 -9.91 1.44
N ILE A 89 -3.35 -8.68 1.28
CA ILE A 89 -4.25 -7.52 1.22
C ILE A 89 -4.99 -7.58 -0.12
N ASP A 90 -6.29 -7.32 -0.10
CA ASP A 90 -7.12 -7.36 -1.30
C ASP A 90 -6.73 -6.27 -2.31
N TYR A 91 -6.93 -6.57 -3.58
CA TYR A 91 -6.48 -5.69 -4.67
C TYR A 91 -7.21 -4.35 -4.71
N MET A 92 -8.45 -4.28 -4.23
CA MET A 92 -9.23 -3.03 -4.18
C MET A 92 -8.63 -2.08 -3.14
N THR A 93 -8.29 -2.60 -1.95
CA THR A 93 -7.61 -1.85 -0.89
C THR A 93 -6.26 -1.34 -1.36
N ILE A 94 -5.43 -2.20 -1.97
CA ILE A 94 -4.13 -1.77 -2.53
C ILE A 94 -4.33 -0.70 -3.59
N SER A 95 -5.31 -0.89 -4.49
CA SER A 95 -5.65 0.06 -5.55
C SER A 95 -6.02 1.44 -4.99
N ALA A 96 -6.84 1.47 -3.93
CA ALA A 96 -7.21 2.70 -3.24
C ALA A 96 -5.99 3.42 -2.66
N TRP A 97 -5.10 2.70 -1.97
CA TRP A 97 -3.87 3.28 -1.39
C TRP A 97 -2.92 3.83 -2.44
N VAL A 98 -2.73 3.12 -3.54
CA VAL A 98 -1.84 3.57 -4.61
C VAL A 98 -2.52 4.51 -5.62
N GLY A 99 -3.85 4.64 -5.58
CA GLY A 99 -4.63 5.55 -6.43
C GLY A 99 -4.81 5.07 -7.86
N HIS A 100 -4.97 3.77 -8.05
CA HIS A 100 -5.50 3.22 -9.30
C HIS A 100 -7.03 3.33 -9.26
N LYS A 101 -7.63 3.69 -10.39
CA LYS A 101 -9.09 3.85 -10.51
C LYS A 101 -9.81 2.62 -11.06
N ASP A 102 -9.08 1.55 -11.30
CA ASP A 102 -9.56 0.33 -11.97
C ASP A 102 -10.07 -0.74 -10.99
N GLY A 103 -10.25 -0.39 -9.72
CA GLY A 103 -10.72 -1.34 -8.70
C GLY A 103 -9.76 -2.50 -8.42
N GLY A 104 -8.47 -2.35 -8.78
CA GLY A 104 -7.45 -3.37 -8.53
C GLY A 104 -7.21 -4.35 -9.68
N ILE A 105 -7.85 -4.14 -10.83
CA ILE A 105 -7.68 -5.01 -12.02
C ILE A 105 -6.21 -5.06 -12.45
N LEU A 106 -5.55 -3.93 -12.53
CA LEU A 106 -4.14 -3.85 -12.91
C LEU A 106 -3.25 -4.58 -11.90
N ILE A 107 -3.54 -4.42 -10.61
CA ILE A 107 -2.80 -5.10 -9.54
C ILE A 107 -2.94 -6.61 -9.68
N GLY A 108 -4.15 -7.12 -9.87
CA GLY A 108 -4.39 -8.54 -10.10
C GLY A 108 -3.67 -9.09 -11.33
N LYS A 109 -3.64 -8.34 -12.43
CA LYS A 109 -2.95 -8.76 -13.66
C LYS A 109 -1.43 -8.80 -13.51
N VAL A 110 -0.84 -7.81 -12.86
CA VAL A 110 0.62 -7.66 -12.78
C VAL A 110 1.20 -8.46 -11.60
N TYR A 111 0.54 -8.44 -10.45
CA TYR A 111 1.09 -8.98 -9.19
C TYR A 111 0.34 -10.22 -8.67
N GLY A 112 -0.75 -10.63 -9.32
CA GLY A 112 -1.59 -11.73 -8.85
C GLY A 112 -0.85 -13.07 -8.69
N HIS A 113 0.24 -13.28 -9.43
CA HIS A 113 1.09 -14.47 -9.30
C HIS A 113 1.79 -14.55 -7.93
N LEU A 114 2.00 -13.44 -7.24
CA LEU A 114 2.62 -13.38 -5.91
C LEU A 114 1.67 -13.82 -4.78
N ALA A 115 0.38 -13.99 -5.06
CA ALA A 115 -0.63 -14.33 -4.06
C ALA A 115 -0.76 -15.85 -3.78
N ASN A 116 0.11 -16.71 -4.32
CA ASN A 116 -0.05 -18.17 -4.24
C ASN A 116 -0.13 -18.70 -2.79
N GLU A 117 0.80 -18.30 -1.94
CA GLU A 117 0.79 -18.71 -0.53
C GLU A 117 -0.41 -18.17 0.25
N HIS A 118 -0.82 -16.94 -0.08
CA HIS A 118 -2.03 -16.36 0.51
C HIS A 118 -3.27 -17.16 0.14
N ARG A 119 -3.41 -17.57 -1.13
CA ARG A 119 -4.55 -18.39 -1.60
C ARG A 119 -4.64 -19.72 -0.86
N GLN A 120 -3.52 -20.40 -0.65
CA GLN A 120 -3.47 -21.63 0.14
C GLN A 120 -3.93 -21.42 1.58
N ARG A 121 -3.42 -20.38 2.24
CA ARG A 121 -3.83 -20.01 3.60
C ARG A 121 -5.30 -19.59 3.69
N ALA A 122 -5.80 -18.89 2.68
CA ALA A 122 -7.20 -18.48 2.61
C ALA A 122 -8.14 -19.69 2.44
N ALA A 123 -7.76 -20.66 1.60
CA ALA A 123 -8.54 -21.88 1.41
C ALA A 123 -8.70 -22.68 2.72
N GLN A 124 -7.69 -22.68 3.60
CA GLN A 124 -7.78 -23.35 4.91
C GLN A 124 -8.71 -22.65 5.88
N LYS A 125 -9.01 -21.36 5.68
CA LYS A 125 -9.97 -20.60 6.50
C LYS A 125 -11.40 -20.74 6.04
N LEU A 126 -11.63 -21.27 4.84
CA LEU A 126 -12.97 -21.46 4.29
C LEU A 126 -13.61 -22.69 4.95
N VAL A 127 -14.52 -22.43 5.89
CA VAL A 127 -15.35 -23.47 6.49
C VAL A 127 -16.65 -23.53 5.68
N LEU A 128 -16.75 -24.50 4.80
CA LEU A 128 -18.03 -24.91 4.21
C LEU A 128 -18.71 -25.77 5.28
N GLY A 129 -19.98 -25.47 5.61
CA GLY A 129 -20.73 -26.22 6.63
C GLY A 129 -20.62 -27.74 6.41
N THR A 130 -20.94 -28.52 7.43
CA THR A 130 -20.86 -29.99 7.36
C THR A 130 -21.58 -30.51 6.15
N MET A 131 -20.85 -31.10 5.21
CA MET A 131 -21.48 -31.78 4.09
C MET A 131 -22.19 -33.02 4.61
N VAL A 132 -23.52 -33.02 4.56
CA VAL A 132 -24.30 -34.22 4.79
C VAL A 132 -24.23 -35.02 3.48
N VAL A 133 -23.52 -36.13 3.51
CA VAL A 133 -23.57 -37.10 2.41
C VAL A 133 -24.99 -37.71 2.43
N ILE A 134 -25.81 -37.29 1.49
CA ILE A 134 -27.09 -37.96 1.26
C ILE A 134 -26.72 -39.23 0.50
N ASP A 135 -26.67 -40.35 1.22
CA ASP A 135 -26.56 -41.65 0.61
C ASP A 135 -27.86 -41.90 -0.16
N GLY A 136 -27.75 -41.96 -1.47
CA GLY A 136 -28.89 -42.20 -2.34
C GLY A 136 -29.39 -43.65 -2.13
N GLY A 137 -30.25 -43.84 -1.14
CA GLY A 137 -30.90 -45.10 -0.90
C GLY A 137 -31.57 -45.58 -2.17
N LYS A 138 -31.09 -46.65 -2.76
CA LYS A 138 -31.86 -47.47 -3.70
C LYS A 138 -33.01 -48.07 -2.90
N GLU A 139 -34.23 -47.56 -3.08
CA GLU A 139 -35.41 -48.31 -2.74
C GLU A 139 -35.41 -49.58 -3.63
N GLU A 140 -35.05 -50.71 -3.04
CA GLU A 140 -35.42 -52.01 -3.62
C GLU A 140 -36.94 -52.17 -3.44
N ALA A 141 -37.65 -51.99 -4.54
CA ALA A 141 -39.08 -52.38 -4.62
C ALA A 141 -39.16 -53.92 -4.52
N ALA A 142 -39.82 -54.39 -3.48
CA ALA A 142 -40.26 -55.77 -3.32
C ALA A 142 -41.51 -56.01 -4.16
#